data_dc51b669f14479bd6b8009892ec71a3b
#
_entry.id   dc51b669f14479bd6b8009892ec71a3b
#
_cell.length_a   1.000
_cell.length_b   1.000
_cell.length_c   1.000
_cell.angle_alpha   90.00
_cell.angle_beta   90.00
_cell.angle_gamma   90.00
#
_symmetry.space_group_name_H-M   'P 1'
#
loop_
_entity.id
_entity.type
_entity.pdbx_description
1 polymer ?
#
loop_
_entity_poly.entity_id
_entity_poly.type
_entity_poly.pdbx_seq_one_letter_code
_entity_poly.pdbx_strand_id
1 'polypeptide(L)'
;MTGWVPAGQIPALAQIFPVATPAPSAVPQKKGANVGLIVALVLAVVVALAAVGYIVYSNHKKQQEPIQETYTESTEEQPVQEDKGYTGQHHLLGNISQYPIAMDIYVDADGNISGQYTYTRHGYSMDIDGTYSSDGHIFIQEREPRQGLVTGVFEGDREGDVVRGTFTRTKDGKQMQFILNE
;
A
#
# COMPACT_ATOMS: atom_id res chain seq x y z
N MET A 1 -27.63 -51.36 -31.90
CA MET A 1 -26.73 -50.71 -30.92
C MET A 1 -25.35 -51.36 -31.02
N THR A 2 -24.40 -50.71 -31.63
CA THR A 2 -23.02 -51.20 -31.78
C THR A 2 -22.21 -50.67 -30.60
N GLY A 3 -22.02 -51.52 -29.59
CA GLY A 3 -21.19 -51.20 -28.42
C GLY A 3 -19.70 -51.29 -28.77
N TRP A 4 -18.94 -50.28 -28.38
CA TRP A 4 -17.47 -50.30 -28.49
C TRP A 4 -16.89 -51.18 -27.37
N VAL A 5 -16.05 -52.13 -27.73
CA VAL A 5 -15.31 -52.98 -26.79
C VAL A 5 -13.87 -52.48 -26.72
N PRO A 6 -13.30 -52.22 -25.52
CA PRO A 6 -11.91 -51.79 -25.38
C PRO A 6 -10.95 -52.88 -25.97
N ALA A 7 -9.96 -52.43 -26.73
CA ALA A 7 -9.03 -53.32 -27.45
C ALA A 7 -8.27 -54.33 -26.57
N GLY A 8 -8.08 -54.04 -25.29
CA GLY A 8 -7.42 -54.91 -24.31
C GLY A 8 -8.23 -56.12 -23.87
N GLN A 9 -9.55 -56.21 -24.25
CA GLN A 9 -10.41 -57.37 -23.91
C GLN A 9 -10.49 -58.40 -25.05
N ILE A 10 -9.83 -58.14 -26.17
CA ILE A 10 -9.77 -59.07 -27.30
C ILE A 10 -8.44 -59.80 -27.20
N PRO A 11 -8.40 -61.10 -26.91
CA PRO A 11 -7.15 -61.86 -26.68
C PRO A 11 -6.13 -61.79 -27.83
N ALA A 12 -6.59 -61.63 -29.05
CA ALA A 12 -5.74 -61.52 -30.24
C ALA A 12 -5.04 -60.17 -30.37
N LEU A 13 -5.56 -59.11 -29.76
CA LEU A 13 -4.98 -57.77 -29.78
C LEU A 13 -4.08 -57.47 -28.59
N ALA A 14 -4.19 -58.23 -27.49
CA ALA A 14 -3.37 -58.05 -26.30
C ALA A 14 -1.87 -58.35 -26.55
N GLN A 15 -1.53 -59.09 -27.61
CA GLN A 15 -0.15 -59.36 -28.01
C GLN A 15 0.48 -58.23 -28.84
N ILE A 16 -0.34 -57.38 -29.45
CA ILE A 16 0.12 -56.29 -30.32
C ILE A 16 0.29 -54.99 -29.58
N PHE A 17 -0.48 -54.80 -28.50
CA PHE A 17 -0.40 -53.63 -27.65
C PHE A 17 -0.06 -54.03 -26.21
N PRO A 18 1.22 -54.10 -25.82
CA PRO A 18 1.59 -54.37 -24.46
C PRO A 18 1.04 -53.21 -23.58
N VAL A 19 0.20 -53.57 -22.62
CA VAL A 19 -0.30 -52.62 -21.61
C VAL A 19 0.92 -52.09 -20.87
N ALA A 20 1.23 -50.83 -21.08
CA ALA A 20 2.29 -50.16 -20.32
C ALA A 20 1.93 -50.20 -18.84
N THR A 21 2.71 -50.93 -18.07
CA THR A 21 2.63 -50.92 -16.61
C THR A 21 2.90 -49.50 -16.16
N PRO A 22 1.99 -48.84 -15.37
CA PRO A 22 2.26 -47.52 -14.85
C PRO A 22 3.53 -47.58 -14.00
N ALA A 23 4.51 -46.76 -14.35
CA ALA A 23 5.69 -46.58 -13.54
C ALA A 23 5.26 -46.11 -12.12
N PRO A 24 5.89 -46.61 -11.04
CA PRO A 24 5.59 -46.17 -9.71
C PRO A 24 5.81 -44.64 -9.64
N SER A 25 4.71 -43.92 -9.35
CA SER A 25 4.75 -42.45 -9.12
C SER A 25 5.75 -42.20 -8.02
N ALA A 26 6.83 -41.52 -8.34
CA ALA A 26 7.77 -40.99 -7.36
C ALA A 26 7.00 -40.06 -6.41
N VAL A 27 6.86 -40.47 -5.17
CA VAL A 27 6.32 -39.66 -4.10
C VAL A 27 7.23 -38.44 -3.98
N PRO A 28 6.73 -37.20 -4.12
CA PRO A 28 7.57 -36.02 -3.94
C PRO A 28 8.07 -36.03 -2.50
N GLN A 29 9.36 -36.24 -2.29
CA GLN A 29 10.01 -36.02 -1.00
C GLN A 29 9.78 -34.56 -0.61
N LYS A 30 8.95 -34.33 0.39
CA LYS A 30 8.84 -33.05 1.07
C LYS A 30 10.25 -32.74 1.62
N LYS A 31 10.97 -31.82 0.96
CA LYS A 31 12.14 -31.16 1.56
C LYS A 31 11.64 -30.55 2.87
N GLY A 32 12.10 -31.11 3.99
CA GLY A 32 11.81 -30.58 5.31
C GLY A 32 12.18 -29.12 5.31
N ALA A 33 11.19 -28.26 5.53
CA ALA A 33 11.43 -26.85 5.75
C ALA A 33 12.41 -26.78 6.94
N ASN A 34 13.55 -26.12 6.73
CA ASN A 34 14.54 -25.91 7.79
C ASN A 34 13.90 -25.02 8.87
N VAL A 35 13.24 -25.66 9.83
CA VAL A 35 12.54 -25.01 10.95
C VAL A 35 13.50 -24.05 11.68
N GLY A 36 14.78 -24.42 11.78
CA GLY A 36 15.82 -23.55 12.34
C GLY A 36 16.01 -22.24 11.57
N LEU A 37 15.90 -22.26 10.24
CA LEU A 37 16.05 -21.06 9.42
C LEU A 37 14.84 -20.13 9.57
N ILE A 38 13.64 -20.69 9.67
CA ILE A 38 12.41 -19.92 9.90
C ILE A 38 12.43 -19.26 11.28
N VAL A 39 12.85 -19.99 12.33
CA VAL A 39 12.96 -19.46 13.68
C VAL A 39 14.00 -18.34 13.75
N ALA A 40 15.16 -18.51 13.09
CA ALA A 40 16.19 -17.46 13.03
C ALA A 40 15.70 -16.18 12.33
N LEU A 41 14.91 -16.33 11.25
CA LEU A 41 14.34 -15.20 10.51
C LEU A 41 13.27 -14.45 11.31
N VAL A 42 12.42 -15.16 12.04
CA VAL A 42 11.42 -14.57 12.94
C VAL A 42 12.08 -13.81 14.08
N LEU A 43 13.14 -14.38 14.70
CA LEU A 43 13.89 -13.69 15.75
C LEU A 43 14.57 -12.41 15.24
N ALA A 44 15.13 -12.43 14.03
CA ALA A 44 15.74 -11.24 13.43
C ALA A 44 14.72 -10.11 13.22
N VAL A 45 13.50 -10.43 12.77
CA VAL A 45 12.40 -9.46 12.58
C VAL A 45 11.97 -8.86 13.92
N VAL A 46 11.83 -9.66 14.97
CA VAL A 46 11.44 -9.18 16.31
C VAL A 46 12.49 -8.22 16.88
N VAL A 47 13.79 -8.53 16.72
CA VAL A 47 14.87 -7.66 17.16
C VAL A 47 14.89 -6.34 16.37
N ALA A 48 14.66 -6.38 15.06
CA ALA A 48 14.57 -5.17 14.23
C ALA A 48 13.41 -4.26 14.63
N LEU A 49 12.24 -4.82 14.91
CA LEU A 49 11.06 -4.06 15.37
C LEU A 49 11.29 -3.45 16.76
N ALA A 50 11.97 -4.17 17.67
CA ALA A 50 12.32 -3.63 18.99
C ALA A 50 13.32 -2.47 18.90
N ALA A 51 14.29 -2.52 17.96
CA ALA A 51 15.25 -1.45 17.73
C ALA A 51 14.57 -0.18 17.19
N VAL A 52 13.63 -0.32 16.24
CA VAL A 52 12.85 0.82 15.70
C VAL A 52 11.97 1.43 16.79
N GLY A 53 11.27 0.62 17.59
CA GLY A 53 10.49 1.09 18.73
C GLY A 53 11.31 1.84 19.77
N TYR A 54 12.54 1.39 20.05
CA TYR A 54 13.46 2.06 20.96
C TYR A 54 13.93 3.42 20.44
N ILE A 55 14.21 3.54 19.13
CA ILE A 55 14.64 4.81 18.51
C ILE A 55 13.49 5.83 18.59
N VAL A 56 12.25 5.44 18.26
CA VAL A 56 11.08 6.32 18.36
C VAL A 56 10.85 6.75 19.82
N TYR A 57 10.92 5.82 20.78
CA TYR A 57 10.78 6.10 22.20
C TYR A 57 11.87 7.05 22.73
N SER A 58 13.13 6.87 22.29
CA SER A 58 14.25 7.69 22.74
C SER A 58 14.21 9.12 22.17
N ASN A 59 13.69 9.30 20.96
CA ASN A 59 13.51 10.62 20.36
C ASN A 59 12.39 11.40 21.06
N HIS A 60 11.30 10.76 21.50
CA HIS A 60 10.26 11.42 22.29
C HIS A 60 10.75 11.92 23.65
N LYS A 61 11.74 11.27 24.28
CA LYS A 61 12.29 11.74 25.58
C LYS A 61 13.24 12.93 25.48
N LYS A 62 13.79 13.25 24.30
CA LYS A 62 14.72 14.38 24.13
C LYS A 62 14.03 15.75 23.98
N GLN A 63 12.71 15.79 23.92
CA GLN A 63 11.94 17.06 23.80
C GLN A 63 11.38 17.60 25.12
N GLN A 64 11.78 17.07 26.27
CA GLN A 64 11.40 17.60 27.58
C GLN A 64 12.62 17.97 28.42
N GLU A 65 13.38 18.97 28.03
CA GLU A 65 14.23 19.74 28.93
C GLU A 65 13.63 21.16 29.14
N PRO A 66 13.48 21.65 30.37
CA PRO A 66 12.89 22.97 30.64
C PRO A 66 13.85 24.07 30.21
N ILE A 67 13.37 24.94 29.34
CA ILE A 67 14.09 26.14 28.90
C ILE A 67 14.15 27.12 30.05
N GLN A 68 15.35 27.38 30.58
CA GLN A 68 15.63 28.49 31.44
C GLN A 68 15.52 29.81 30.66
N GLU A 69 14.69 30.70 31.13
CA GLU A 69 14.51 32.07 30.61
C GLU A 69 15.81 32.86 30.73
N THR A 70 16.35 33.30 29.61
CA THR A 70 17.30 34.40 29.56
C THR A 70 16.77 35.41 28.56
N TYR A 71 16.30 36.54 29.10
CA TYR A 71 15.90 37.71 28.33
C TYR A 71 17.12 38.33 27.66
N THR A 72 17.09 38.49 26.34
CA THR A 72 17.83 39.53 25.62
C THR A 72 17.09 39.89 24.32
N GLU A 73 16.51 41.01 24.35
CA GLU A 73 16.27 42.12 23.42
C GLU A 73 16.34 41.84 21.89
N SER A 74 15.18 42.07 21.28
CA SER A 74 14.93 42.71 19.99
C SER A 74 15.64 42.17 18.74
N THR A 75 14.89 41.36 17.98
CA THR A 75 15.01 41.38 16.54
C THR A 75 13.61 41.19 15.94
N GLU A 76 13.28 42.02 14.96
CA GLU A 76 12.01 42.15 14.27
C GLU A 76 11.28 40.82 14.05
N GLU A 77 10.07 40.74 14.60
CA GLU A 77 9.12 39.68 14.36
C GLU A 77 8.72 39.71 12.88
N GLN A 78 9.32 38.80 12.09
CA GLN A 78 8.60 38.30 10.93
C GLN A 78 7.37 37.55 11.48
N PRO A 79 6.17 37.79 10.95
CA PRO A 79 5.01 37.06 11.39
C PRO A 79 5.27 35.60 11.10
N VAL A 80 5.43 34.78 12.17
CA VAL A 80 5.28 33.35 12.10
C VAL A 80 3.88 33.14 11.51
N GLN A 81 3.80 32.77 10.24
CA GLN A 81 2.57 32.22 9.69
C GLN A 81 2.27 30.99 10.54
N GLU A 82 1.31 31.15 11.47
CA GLU A 82 0.64 30.00 12.04
C GLU A 82 0.20 29.16 10.83
N ASP A 83 0.83 28.00 10.66
CA ASP A 83 0.39 27.01 9.72
C ASP A 83 -1.02 26.61 10.18
N LYS A 84 -2.03 27.28 9.61
CA LYS A 84 -3.42 26.88 9.73
C LYS A 84 -3.44 25.53 9.04
N GLY A 85 -3.32 24.48 9.87
CA GLY A 85 -3.21 23.12 9.40
C GLY A 85 -4.11 22.87 8.20
N TYR A 86 -3.66 22.07 7.28
CA TYR A 86 -4.36 21.72 6.04
C TYR A 86 -5.73 21.09 6.35
N THR A 87 -6.67 21.95 6.78
CA THR A 87 -8.03 21.58 7.19
C THR A 87 -9.05 22.24 6.27
N GLY A 88 -10.15 21.55 6.01
CA GLY A 88 -11.22 22.05 5.15
C GLY A 88 -11.36 21.30 3.84
N GLN A 89 -12.02 21.95 2.88
CA GLN A 89 -12.22 21.40 1.54
C GLN A 89 -11.09 21.83 0.62
N HIS A 90 -10.56 20.88 -0.14
CA HIS A 90 -9.50 21.09 -1.13
C HIS A 90 -9.90 20.46 -2.45
N HIS A 91 -9.63 21.17 -3.54
CA HIS A 91 -9.83 20.69 -4.91
C HIS A 91 -8.47 20.59 -5.59
N LEU A 92 -8.07 19.35 -5.88
CA LEU A 92 -6.74 19.05 -6.40
C LEU A 92 -6.85 18.54 -7.84
N LEU A 93 -6.05 19.12 -8.73
CA LEU A 93 -5.97 18.71 -10.12
C LEU A 93 -4.59 18.15 -10.43
N GLY A 94 -4.52 17.05 -11.18
CA GLY A 94 -3.23 16.49 -11.56
C GLY A 94 -3.31 15.15 -12.24
N ASN A 95 -2.29 14.32 -12.01
CA ASN A 95 -2.14 13.06 -12.72
C ASN A 95 -1.64 11.95 -11.81
N ILE A 96 -2.08 10.72 -12.09
CA ILE A 96 -1.41 9.49 -11.70
C ILE A 96 -0.71 8.97 -12.96
N SER A 97 0.61 9.16 -13.07
CA SER A 97 1.37 8.91 -14.30
C SER A 97 0.76 9.67 -15.50
N GLN A 98 0.24 8.96 -16.49
CA GLN A 98 -0.40 9.54 -17.68
C GLN A 98 -1.92 9.76 -17.52
N TYR A 99 -2.50 9.41 -16.37
CA TYR A 99 -3.94 9.46 -16.15
C TYR A 99 -4.32 10.74 -15.40
N PRO A 100 -4.96 11.71 -16.06
CA PRO A 100 -5.41 12.93 -15.41
C PRO A 100 -6.56 12.65 -14.47
N ILE A 101 -6.48 13.25 -13.27
CA ILE A 101 -7.48 13.15 -12.23
C ILE A 101 -7.85 14.51 -11.65
N ALA A 102 -9.07 14.60 -11.15
CA ALA A 102 -9.55 15.67 -10.28
C ALA A 102 -9.97 15.05 -8.96
N MET A 103 -9.48 15.58 -7.84
CA MET A 103 -9.68 15.03 -6.52
C MET A 103 -10.29 16.11 -5.61
N ASP A 104 -11.40 15.78 -4.98
CA ASP A 104 -12.08 16.60 -3.98
C ASP A 104 -11.95 15.93 -2.62
N ILE A 105 -11.28 16.59 -1.68
CA ILE A 105 -11.07 16.07 -0.33
C ILE A 105 -11.57 17.04 0.72
N TYR A 106 -11.93 16.48 1.86
CA TYR A 106 -12.12 17.21 3.11
C TYR A 106 -11.15 16.66 4.14
N VAL A 107 -10.39 17.54 4.79
CA VAL A 107 -9.48 17.22 5.88
C VAL A 107 -10.06 17.79 7.17
N ASP A 108 -10.30 16.94 8.16
CA ASP A 108 -10.82 17.38 9.46
C ASP A 108 -9.70 17.91 10.39
N ALA A 109 -10.08 18.39 11.58
CA ALA A 109 -9.13 18.92 12.56
C ALA A 109 -8.17 17.87 13.13
N ASP A 110 -8.51 16.59 13.03
CA ASP A 110 -7.68 15.47 13.49
C ASP A 110 -6.79 14.93 12.35
N GLY A 111 -6.86 15.54 11.16
CA GLY A 111 -6.10 15.15 9.98
C GLY A 111 -6.71 13.96 9.21
N ASN A 112 -7.97 13.55 9.50
CA ASN A 112 -8.59 12.52 8.68
C ASN A 112 -9.03 13.11 7.34
N ILE A 113 -8.75 12.38 6.28
CA ILE A 113 -9.11 12.70 4.90
C ILE A 113 -10.33 11.88 4.50
N SER A 114 -11.29 12.52 3.85
CA SER A 114 -12.40 11.87 3.17
C SER A 114 -12.72 12.60 1.86
N GLY A 115 -13.25 11.88 0.86
CA GLY A 115 -13.59 12.52 -0.40
C GLY A 115 -13.73 11.55 -1.57
N GLN A 116 -13.54 12.10 -2.76
CA GLN A 116 -13.61 11.35 -4.01
C GLN A 116 -12.58 11.88 -5.00
N TYR A 117 -12.17 11.06 -5.94
CA TYR A 117 -11.49 11.54 -7.12
C TYR A 117 -12.04 10.90 -8.40
N THR A 118 -11.85 11.58 -9.51
CA THR A 118 -12.37 11.16 -10.81
C THR A 118 -11.26 11.10 -11.84
N TYR A 119 -11.18 10.01 -12.58
CA TYR A 119 -10.39 9.93 -13.80
C TYR A 119 -11.06 10.76 -14.91
N THR A 120 -10.54 11.96 -15.16
CA THR A 120 -11.23 12.97 -15.99
C THR A 120 -11.48 12.53 -17.43
N ARG A 121 -10.65 11.63 -17.99
CA ARG A 121 -10.86 11.06 -19.34
C ARG A 121 -12.03 10.09 -19.42
N HIS A 122 -12.37 9.43 -18.33
CA HIS A 122 -13.31 8.31 -18.33
C HIS A 122 -14.56 8.58 -17.49
N GLY A 123 -14.58 9.68 -16.71
CA GLY A 123 -15.67 10.00 -15.78
C GLY A 123 -15.88 8.95 -14.69
N TYR A 124 -14.86 8.16 -14.37
CA TYR A 124 -14.93 7.12 -13.37
C TYR A 124 -14.44 7.66 -12.03
N SER A 125 -15.30 7.63 -11.01
CA SER A 125 -15.02 8.15 -9.67
C SER A 125 -14.72 7.03 -8.70
N MET A 126 -13.82 7.32 -7.75
CA MET A 126 -13.40 6.45 -6.66
C MET A 126 -13.60 7.19 -5.35
N ASP A 127 -14.09 6.48 -4.33
CA ASP A 127 -14.12 7.01 -2.97
C ASP A 127 -12.73 6.94 -2.37
N ILE A 128 -12.41 7.89 -1.51
CA ILE A 128 -11.12 7.94 -0.82
C ILE A 128 -11.29 8.27 0.66
N ASP A 129 -10.46 7.63 1.47
CA ASP A 129 -10.28 7.92 2.89
C ASP A 129 -8.80 7.80 3.27
N GLY A 130 -8.38 8.54 4.30
CA GLY A 130 -6.97 8.53 4.66
C GLY A 130 -6.62 9.47 5.80
N THR A 131 -5.35 9.85 5.86
CA THR A 131 -4.81 10.75 6.88
C THR A 131 -3.82 11.74 6.30
N TYR A 132 -3.82 12.93 6.88
CA TYR A 132 -2.83 13.98 6.72
C TYR A 132 -2.16 14.23 8.07
N SER A 133 -0.85 14.22 8.10
CA SER A 133 -0.08 14.52 9.30
C SER A 133 0.56 15.93 9.28
N SER A 134 0.85 16.48 10.43
CA SER A 134 1.34 17.86 10.59
C SER A 134 2.70 18.12 9.92
N ASP A 135 3.44 17.09 9.56
CA ASP A 135 4.69 17.17 8.77
C ASP A 135 4.45 17.21 7.25
N GLY A 136 3.17 17.21 6.83
CA GLY A 136 2.79 17.26 5.43
C GLY A 136 2.59 15.91 4.76
N HIS A 137 2.83 14.81 5.47
CA HIS A 137 2.66 13.47 4.90
C HIS A 137 1.20 13.11 4.71
N ILE A 138 0.87 12.50 3.56
CA ILE A 138 -0.46 11.98 3.27
C ILE A 138 -0.42 10.47 3.04
N PHE A 139 -1.47 9.80 3.54
CA PHE A 139 -1.76 8.41 3.25
C PHE A 139 -3.24 8.29 2.89
N ILE A 140 -3.58 7.94 1.65
CA ILE A 140 -4.95 7.89 1.16
C ILE A 140 -5.21 6.53 0.52
N GLN A 141 -6.29 5.87 0.92
CA GLN A 141 -6.79 4.64 0.33
C GLN A 141 -7.87 4.96 -0.71
N GLU A 142 -7.71 4.41 -1.90
CA GLU A 142 -8.73 4.39 -2.95
C GLU A 142 -9.66 3.21 -2.72
N ARG A 143 -10.97 3.45 -2.78
CA ARG A 143 -12.00 2.41 -2.65
C ARG A 143 -12.93 2.38 -3.86
N GLU A 144 -13.22 1.17 -4.29
CA GLU A 144 -14.27 0.96 -5.30
C GLU A 144 -15.64 1.26 -4.69
N PRO A 145 -16.45 2.20 -5.28
CA PRO A 145 -17.66 2.72 -4.64
C PRO A 145 -18.75 1.69 -4.33
N ARG A 146 -18.82 0.60 -5.12
CA ARG A 146 -19.88 -0.41 -4.96
C ARG A 146 -19.59 -1.46 -3.90
N GLN A 147 -18.32 -1.81 -3.73
CA GLN A 147 -17.89 -2.92 -2.87
C GLN A 147 -17.06 -2.45 -1.68
N GLY A 148 -16.60 -1.19 -1.68
CA GLY A 148 -15.74 -0.64 -0.64
C GLY A 148 -14.34 -1.27 -0.57
N LEU A 149 -13.96 -2.05 -1.59
CA LEU A 149 -12.66 -2.70 -1.65
C LEU A 149 -11.56 -1.68 -1.92
N VAL A 150 -10.47 -1.78 -1.17
CA VAL A 150 -9.26 -0.96 -1.40
C VAL A 150 -8.59 -1.43 -2.69
N THR A 151 -8.53 -0.55 -3.67
CA THR A 151 -7.99 -0.81 -5.01
C THR A 151 -6.68 -0.09 -5.27
N GLY A 152 -6.35 0.92 -4.46
CA GLY A 152 -5.11 1.66 -4.54
C GLY A 152 -4.77 2.40 -3.26
N VAL A 153 -3.52 2.86 -3.17
CA VAL A 153 -3.01 3.66 -2.06
C VAL A 153 -2.14 4.77 -2.61
N PHE A 154 -2.43 6.00 -2.20
CA PHE A 154 -1.56 7.16 -2.40
C PHE A 154 -0.73 7.36 -1.13
N GLU A 155 0.57 7.52 -1.30
CA GLU A 155 1.50 7.84 -0.23
C GLU A 155 2.47 8.90 -0.72
N GLY A 156 2.59 10.01 0.00
CA GLY A 156 3.40 11.12 -0.43
C GLY A 156 3.34 12.31 0.52
N ASP A 157 3.83 13.45 0.03
CA ASP A 157 3.99 14.64 0.85
C ASP A 157 3.40 15.87 0.16
N ARG A 158 2.88 16.78 0.98
CA ARG A 158 2.43 18.11 0.56
C ARG A 158 3.54 19.13 0.78
N GLU A 159 3.85 19.88 -0.26
CA GLU A 159 4.77 21.02 -0.23
C GLU A 159 4.08 22.24 -0.84
N GLY A 160 3.64 23.18 0.00
CA GLY A 160 2.83 24.30 -0.46
C GLY A 160 1.50 23.84 -1.05
N ASP A 161 1.20 24.21 -2.28
CA ASP A 161 -0.02 23.86 -3.02
C ASP A 161 0.14 22.56 -3.83
N VAL A 162 1.26 21.86 -3.69
CA VAL A 162 1.57 20.64 -4.46
C VAL A 162 1.61 19.43 -3.54
N VAL A 163 0.88 18.39 -3.92
CA VAL A 163 0.94 17.05 -3.30
C VAL A 163 1.56 16.08 -4.30
N ARG A 164 2.63 15.39 -3.91
CA ARG A 164 3.33 14.44 -4.77
C ARG A 164 3.70 13.17 -4.05
N GLY A 165 3.80 12.07 -4.77
CA GLY A 165 4.17 10.79 -4.18
C GLY A 165 3.96 9.62 -5.11
N THR A 166 3.71 8.46 -4.51
CA THR A 166 3.52 7.19 -5.20
C THR A 166 2.12 6.66 -4.98
N PHE A 167 1.43 6.36 -6.08
CA PHE A 167 0.21 5.57 -6.08
C PHE A 167 0.55 4.10 -6.30
N THR A 168 0.12 3.23 -5.40
CA THR A 168 0.31 1.78 -5.51
C THR A 168 -1.03 1.10 -5.74
N ARG A 169 -1.21 0.46 -6.90
CA ARG A 169 -2.41 -0.31 -7.20
C ARG A 169 -2.37 -1.66 -6.47
N THR A 170 -3.39 -1.98 -5.67
CA THR A 170 -3.39 -3.19 -4.82
C THR A 170 -3.45 -4.50 -5.60
N LYS A 171 -4.10 -4.52 -6.77
CA LYS A 171 -4.29 -5.72 -7.59
C LYS A 171 -2.98 -6.41 -7.99
N ASP A 172 -1.95 -5.66 -8.28
CA ASP A 172 -0.69 -6.17 -8.85
C ASP A 172 0.56 -5.50 -8.26
N GLY A 173 0.39 -4.61 -7.26
CA GLY A 173 1.48 -3.88 -6.64
C GLY A 173 2.16 -2.86 -7.56
N LYS A 174 1.55 -2.52 -8.70
CA LYS A 174 2.13 -1.54 -9.64
C LYS A 174 2.20 -0.16 -9.00
N GLN A 175 3.39 0.40 -8.98
CA GLN A 175 3.64 1.76 -8.49
C GLN A 175 3.67 2.76 -9.65
N MET A 176 3.07 3.93 -9.43
CA MET A 176 2.97 5.04 -10.37
C MET A 176 3.17 6.34 -9.61
N GLN A 177 3.95 7.26 -10.16
CA GLN A 177 4.09 8.59 -9.55
C GLN A 177 2.81 9.38 -9.75
N PHE A 178 2.42 10.16 -8.74
CA PHE A 178 1.36 11.13 -8.85
C PHE A 178 1.86 12.54 -8.47
N ILE A 179 1.20 13.53 -9.05
CA ILE A 179 1.35 14.93 -8.71
C ILE A 179 -0.01 15.60 -8.82
N LEU A 180 -0.38 16.33 -7.78
CA LEU A 180 -1.64 17.08 -7.67
C LEU A 180 -1.32 18.52 -7.27
N ASN A 181 -2.09 19.45 -7.77
CA ASN A 181 -1.97 20.90 -7.46
C ASN A 181 -3.35 21.39 -6.98
N GLU A 182 -3.35 22.21 -5.96
CA GLU A 182 -4.53 22.89 -5.45
C GLU A 182 -4.90 24.10 -6.32
#